data_fb14031678d8185e4d656bb3035692fb
#
_entry.id   fb14031678d8185e4d656bb3035692fb
#
_cell.length_a   1.000
_cell.length_b   1.000
_cell.length_c   1.000
_cell.angle_alpha   90.00
_cell.angle_beta   90.00
_cell.angle_gamma   90.00
#
_symmetry.space_group_name_H-M   'P 1'
#
loop_
_entity.id
_entity.type
_entity.pdbx_description
1 polymer ?
#
loop_
_entity_poly.entity_id
_entity_poly.type
_entity_poly.pdbx_seq_one_letter_code
_entity_poly.pdbx_strand_id
1 'polypeptide(L)'
;MSGRLLKELQTQIDQMDELIAAQIAADVTLKGQSERLQQVQGIGPVTATTLLAELPELGTLSRNESGALAGVAPYNQDSGAHRGRRTIRGGRVKVRRVLSMAALFASRFNPILKTFYDRLVAAGKPKKVALVAVMRKLIVLLNHLLKNPQFKLA
;
A
#
# COMPACT_ATOMS: atom_id res chain seq x y z
N MET A 1 -10.65 -24.01 22.69
CA MET A 1 -9.69 -23.08 23.34
C MET A 1 -9.06 -22.14 22.31
N SER A 2 -8.39 -22.67 21.30
CA SER A 2 -7.76 -21.82 20.30
C SER A 2 -8.75 -20.91 19.56
N GLY A 3 -9.96 -21.38 19.26
CA GLY A 3 -10.97 -20.57 18.58
C GLY A 3 -11.44 -19.37 19.40
N ARG A 4 -11.54 -19.53 20.71
CA ARG A 4 -11.92 -18.44 21.62
C ARG A 4 -10.82 -17.38 21.69
N LEU A 5 -9.57 -17.82 21.81
CA LEU A 5 -8.42 -16.93 21.83
C LEU A 5 -8.30 -16.15 20.55
N LEU A 6 -8.48 -16.81 19.39
CA LEU A 6 -8.44 -16.14 18.09
C LEU A 6 -9.53 -15.08 17.95
N LYS A 7 -10.75 -15.36 18.43
CA LYS A 7 -11.83 -14.37 18.40
C LYS A 7 -11.51 -13.17 19.29
N GLU A 8 -10.94 -13.42 20.46
CA GLU A 8 -10.56 -12.35 21.38
C GLU A 8 -9.47 -11.47 20.79
N LEU A 9 -8.45 -12.07 20.17
CA LEU A 9 -7.40 -11.34 19.50
C LEU A 9 -7.96 -10.53 18.35
N GLN A 10 -8.86 -11.10 17.56
CA GLN A 10 -9.48 -10.39 16.45
C GLN A 10 -10.28 -9.18 16.94
N THR A 11 -11.01 -9.34 18.04
CA THR A 11 -11.77 -8.24 18.65
C THR A 11 -10.83 -7.11 19.07
N GLN A 12 -9.69 -7.45 19.68
CA GLN A 12 -8.71 -6.45 20.09
C GLN A 12 -8.11 -5.73 18.90
N ILE A 13 -7.80 -6.47 17.83
CA ILE A 13 -7.30 -5.87 16.58
C ILE A 13 -8.32 -4.89 16.01
N ASP A 14 -9.58 -5.31 15.94
CA ASP A 14 -10.66 -4.47 15.42
C ASP A 14 -10.83 -3.19 16.24
N GLN A 15 -10.74 -3.30 17.56
CA GLN A 15 -10.81 -2.14 18.45
C GLN A 15 -9.65 -1.19 18.24
N MET A 16 -8.44 -1.71 18.04
CA MET A 16 -7.27 -0.87 17.76
C MET A 16 -7.40 -0.19 16.42
N ASP A 17 -7.89 -0.90 15.41
CA ASP A 17 -8.12 -0.33 14.09
C ASP A 17 -9.13 0.81 14.15
N GLU A 18 -10.20 0.66 14.93
CA GLU A 18 -11.18 1.71 15.14
C GLU A 18 -10.57 2.94 15.84
N LEU A 19 -9.71 2.73 16.82
CA LEU A 19 -9.03 3.83 17.51
C LEU A 19 -8.10 4.58 16.58
N ILE A 20 -7.36 3.87 15.75
CA ILE A 20 -6.46 4.48 14.77
C ILE A 20 -7.28 5.29 13.77
N ALA A 21 -8.36 4.74 13.25
CA ALA A 21 -9.24 5.44 12.32
C ALA A 21 -9.84 6.70 12.95
N ALA A 22 -10.24 6.61 14.22
CA ALA A 22 -10.78 7.75 14.95
C ALA A 22 -9.74 8.86 15.13
N GLN A 23 -8.50 8.49 15.44
CA GLN A 23 -7.41 9.46 15.57
C GLN A 23 -7.10 10.14 14.24
N ILE A 24 -7.07 9.39 13.17
CA ILE A 24 -6.85 9.95 11.82
C ILE A 24 -7.98 10.90 11.46
N ALA A 25 -9.22 10.52 11.74
CA ALA A 25 -10.38 11.36 11.46
C ALA A 25 -10.39 12.65 12.28
N ALA A 26 -9.84 12.60 13.50
CA ALA A 26 -9.77 13.78 14.38
C ALA A 26 -8.64 14.73 13.99
N ASP A 27 -7.61 14.26 13.28
CA ASP A 27 -6.51 15.08 12.82
C ASP A 27 -6.83 15.62 11.44
N VAL A 28 -6.95 16.94 11.32
CA VAL A 28 -7.33 17.61 10.06
C VAL A 28 -6.36 17.26 8.92
N THR A 29 -5.06 17.24 9.22
CA THR A 29 -4.04 16.95 8.22
C THR A 29 -4.14 15.50 7.75
N LEU A 30 -4.24 14.56 8.67
CA LEU A 30 -4.34 13.14 8.36
C LEU A 30 -5.65 12.82 7.62
N LYS A 31 -6.75 13.48 8.02
CA LYS A 31 -8.02 13.33 7.34
C LYS A 31 -7.92 13.77 5.87
N GLY A 32 -7.29 14.91 5.64
CA GLY A 32 -7.07 15.42 4.29
C GLY A 32 -6.19 14.47 3.47
N GLN A 33 -5.15 13.92 4.07
CA GLN A 33 -4.29 12.94 3.41
C GLN A 33 -5.06 11.67 3.08
N SER A 34 -5.89 11.19 4.00
CA SER A 34 -6.71 9.99 3.77
C SER A 34 -7.67 10.20 2.61
N GLU A 35 -8.36 11.34 2.58
CA GLU A 35 -9.28 11.67 1.50
C GLU A 35 -8.55 11.73 0.16
N ARG A 36 -7.35 12.28 0.17
CA ARG A 36 -6.55 12.40 -1.04
C ARG A 36 -6.12 11.04 -1.56
N LEU A 37 -5.69 10.14 -0.68
CA LEU A 37 -5.35 8.77 -1.08
C LEU A 37 -6.55 8.03 -1.65
N GLN A 38 -7.73 8.25 -1.10
CA GLN A 38 -8.95 7.59 -1.54
C GLN A 38 -9.45 8.06 -2.90
N GLN A 39 -8.88 9.12 -3.46
CA GLN A 39 -9.17 9.54 -4.83
C GLN A 39 -8.70 8.52 -5.85
N VAL A 40 -7.73 7.69 -5.49
CA VAL A 40 -7.25 6.63 -6.39
C VAL A 40 -8.20 5.44 -6.33
N GLN A 41 -8.70 5.03 -7.50
CA GLN A 41 -9.57 3.86 -7.57
C GLN A 41 -8.82 2.61 -7.12
N GLY A 42 -9.34 1.97 -6.10
CA GLY A 42 -8.71 0.83 -5.45
C GLY A 42 -8.28 1.12 -4.02
N ILE A 43 -8.22 2.40 -3.64
CA ILE A 43 -7.82 2.81 -2.29
C ILE A 43 -9.07 3.23 -1.52
N GLY A 44 -9.52 2.36 -0.64
CA GLY A 44 -10.62 2.63 0.26
C GLY A 44 -10.15 3.17 1.61
N PRO A 45 -11.11 3.41 2.53
CA PRO A 45 -10.79 3.97 3.86
C PRO A 45 -9.80 3.10 4.65
N VAL A 46 -9.97 1.78 4.62
CA VAL A 46 -9.09 0.86 5.37
C VAL A 46 -7.67 0.91 4.84
N THR A 47 -7.51 0.88 3.52
CA THR A 47 -6.19 0.94 2.90
C THR A 47 -5.52 2.28 3.20
N ALA A 48 -6.24 3.39 3.06
CA ALA A 48 -5.70 4.71 3.35
C ALA A 48 -5.26 4.82 4.82
N THR A 49 -6.10 4.36 5.75
CA THR A 49 -5.77 4.37 7.17
C THR A 49 -4.54 3.54 7.48
N THR A 50 -4.46 2.34 6.92
CA THR A 50 -3.31 1.46 7.12
C THR A 50 -2.04 2.09 6.59
N LEU A 51 -2.08 2.68 5.40
CA LEU A 51 -0.91 3.33 4.82
C LEU A 51 -0.44 4.50 5.68
N LEU A 52 -1.35 5.33 6.16
CA LEU A 52 -0.98 6.48 6.98
C LEU A 52 -0.42 6.05 8.33
N ALA A 53 -0.94 4.97 8.91
CA ALA A 53 -0.48 4.47 10.20
C ALA A 53 0.84 3.71 10.10
N GLU A 54 0.99 2.86 9.09
CA GLU A 54 2.13 1.94 8.97
C GLU A 54 3.25 2.48 8.10
N LEU A 55 3.00 3.52 7.33
CA LEU A 55 3.98 4.13 6.43
C LEU A 55 3.93 5.65 6.60
N PRO A 56 4.34 6.16 7.79
CA PRO A 56 4.25 7.60 8.06
C PRO A 56 5.14 8.45 7.16
N GLU A 57 6.18 7.88 6.58
CA GLU A 57 7.06 8.58 5.64
C GLU A 57 6.47 8.74 4.24
N LEU A 58 5.27 8.21 3.99
CA LEU A 58 4.60 8.34 2.69
C LEU A 58 4.41 9.82 2.35
N GLY A 59 4.81 10.19 1.16
CA GLY A 59 4.80 11.59 0.71
C GLY A 59 6.18 12.23 0.71
N THR A 60 7.18 11.57 1.33
CA THR A 60 8.54 12.09 1.41
C THR A 60 9.57 11.15 0.80
N LEU A 61 9.12 10.06 0.22
CA LEU A 61 10.00 9.01 -0.27
C LEU A 61 10.40 9.24 -1.72
N SER A 62 11.60 8.77 -2.07
CA SER A 62 11.98 8.62 -3.47
C SER A 62 11.22 7.41 -4.05
N ARG A 63 11.27 7.30 -5.38
CA ARG A 63 10.62 6.19 -6.08
C ARG A 63 11.15 4.83 -5.61
N ASN A 64 12.47 4.72 -5.48
CA ASN A 64 13.09 3.49 -5.04
C ASN A 64 12.79 3.17 -3.58
N GLU A 65 12.81 4.18 -2.74
CA GLU A 65 12.46 4.03 -1.32
C GLU A 65 11.02 3.57 -1.15
N SER A 66 10.10 4.15 -1.91
CA SER A 66 8.69 3.77 -1.86
C SER A 66 8.51 2.28 -2.15
N GLY A 67 9.15 1.79 -3.22
CA GLY A 67 9.07 0.38 -3.58
C GLY A 67 9.68 -0.52 -2.53
N ALA A 68 10.84 -0.15 -2.00
CA ALA A 68 11.55 -0.94 -1.01
C ALA A 68 10.78 -1.03 0.31
N LEU A 69 10.27 0.10 0.79
CA LEU A 69 9.53 0.15 2.05
C LEU A 69 8.20 -0.59 1.98
N ALA A 70 7.55 -0.56 0.84
CA ALA A 70 6.33 -1.33 0.63
C ALA A 70 6.61 -2.84 0.48
N GLY A 71 7.88 -3.23 0.34
CA GLY A 71 8.25 -4.62 0.18
C GLY A 71 7.94 -5.17 -1.20
N VAL A 72 7.75 -4.30 -2.20
CA VAL A 72 7.44 -4.69 -3.58
C VAL A 72 8.62 -4.47 -4.52
N ALA A 73 9.76 -4.07 -4.00
CA ALA A 73 10.97 -3.95 -4.80
C ALA A 73 11.40 -5.32 -5.31
N PRO A 74 12.02 -5.39 -6.49
CA PRO A 74 12.48 -6.67 -7.01
C PRO A 74 13.39 -7.37 -6.00
N TYR A 75 13.20 -8.66 -5.87
CA TYR A 75 14.03 -9.46 -5.00
C TYR A 75 15.42 -9.59 -5.56
N ASN A 76 16.35 -9.12 -4.78
CA ASN A 76 17.74 -9.42 -5.03
C ASN A 76 18.09 -10.60 -4.17
N GLN A 77 18.51 -11.69 -4.78
CA GLN A 77 18.81 -12.91 -4.07
C GLN A 77 20.19 -12.87 -3.40
N ASP A 78 20.90 -11.80 -3.55
CA ASP A 78 22.25 -11.65 -3.04
C ASP A 78 22.29 -11.66 -1.52
N SER A 79 23.26 -12.34 -0.96
CA SER A 79 23.48 -12.33 0.47
C SER A 79 23.82 -10.93 0.99
N GLY A 80 24.45 -10.11 0.16
CA GLY A 80 24.76 -8.73 0.52
C GLY A 80 23.52 -7.87 0.75
N ALA A 81 22.46 -8.12 0.01
CA ALA A 81 21.20 -7.38 0.13
C ALA A 81 20.33 -7.94 1.25
N HIS A 82 20.68 -9.06 1.83
CA HIS A 82 19.87 -9.78 2.78
C HIS A 82 19.57 -8.98 4.05
N ARG A 83 20.55 -8.29 4.58
CA ARG A 83 20.38 -7.50 5.82
C ARG A 83 19.40 -6.35 5.66
N GLY A 84 19.54 -5.59 4.60
CA GLY A 84 18.64 -4.48 4.32
C GLY A 84 17.21 -4.94 4.14
N ARG A 85 17.00 -6.03 3.45
CA ARG A 85 15.67 -6.58 3.23
C ARG A 85 14.98 -7.02 4.51
N ARG A 86 15.72 -7.56 5.47
CA ARG A 86 15.14 -7.98 6.74
C ARG A 86 14.49 -6.81 7.48
N THR A 87 15.17 -5.69 7.53
CA THR A 87 14.69 -4.50 8.21
C THR A 87 13.42 -3.97 7.54
N ILE A 88 13.43 -3.87 6.22
CA ILE A 88 12.29 -3.35 5.47
C ILE A 88 11.10 -4.29 5.60
N ARG A 89 11.32 -5.57 5.40
CA ARG A 89 10.25 -6.56 5.32
C ARG A 89 9.52 -6.74 6.64
N GLY A 90 10.24 -6.73 7.75
CA GLY A 90 9.67 -6.99 9.06
C GLY A 90 8.60 -6.00 9.46
N GLY A 91 8.76 -4.72 9.09
CA GLY A 91 7.84 -3.68 9.51
C GLY A 91 6.73 -3.37 8.53
N ARG A 92 6.69 -3.98 7.36
CA ARG A 92 5.81 -3.53 6.29
C ARG A 92 4.88 -4.60 5.73
N VAL A 93 4.64 -5.65 6.50
CA VAL A 93 3.75 -6.74 6.06
C VAL A 93 2.33 -6.24 5.82
N LYS A 94 1.81 -5.39 6.70
CA LYS A 94 0.46 -4.83 6.55
C LYS A 94 0.36 -3.94 5.33
N VAL A 95 1.38 -3.13 5.07
CA VAL A 95 1.43 -2.27 3.89
C VAL A 95 1.36 -3.12 2.63
N ARG A 96 2.17 -4.16 2.55
CA ARG A 96 2.18 -5.06 1.39
C ARG A 96 0.84 -5.73 1.18
N ARG A 97 0.20 -6.15 2.27
CA ARG A 97 -1.11 -6.82 2.20
C ARG A 97 -2.18 -5.91 1.60
N VAL A 98 -2.31 -4.69 2.12
CA VAL A 98 -3.33 -3.77 1.64
C VAL A 98 -3.02 -3.29 0.22
N LEU A 99 -1.75 -3.11 -0.12
CA LEU A 99 -1.36 -2.74 -1.48
C LEU A 99 -1.64 -3.87 -2.47
N SER A 100 -1.44 -5.11 -2.06
CA SER A 100 -1.73 -6.27 -2.90
C SER A 100 -3.22 -6.32 -3.25
N MET A 101 -4.08 -6.14 -2.26
CA MET A 101 -5.53 -6.12 -2.48
C MET A 101 -5.96 -4.92 -3.32
N ALA A 102 -5.41 -3.75 -3.04
CA ALA A 102 -5.70 -2.55 -3.81
C ALA A 102 -5.24 -2.70 -5.27
N ALA A 103 -4.08 -3.30 -5.48
CA ALA A 103 -3.55 -3.52 -6.83
C ALA A 103 -4.42 -4.52 -7.61
N LEU A 104 -4.91 -5.55 -6.94
CA LEU A 104 -5.79 -6.52 -7.58
C LEU A 104 -7.08 -5.84 -8.07
N PHE A 105 -7.68 -5.00 -7.24
CA PHE A 105 -8.85 -4.22 -7.64
C PHE A 105 -8.49 -3.25 -8.76
N ALA A 106 -7.41 -2.50 -8.62
CA ALA A 106 -7.01 -1.50 -9.59
C ALA A 106 -6.68 -2.11 -10.96
N SER A 107 -6.10 -3.31 -10.97
CA SER A 107 -5.78 -4.00 -12.23
C SER A 107 -7.03 -4.36 -13.03
N ARG A 108 -8.18 -4.34 -12.40
CA ARG A 108 -9.47 -4.66 -13.05
C ARG A 108 -10.31 -3.43 -13.33
N PHE A 109 -10.29 -2.44 -12.44
CA PHE A 109 -11.25 -1.35 -12.44
C PHE A 109 -10.65 0.04 -12.61
N ASN A 110 -9.36 0.23 -12.33
CA ASN A 110 -8.70 1.50 -12.55
C ASN A 110 -8.23 1.57 -14.01
N PRO A 111 -8.75 2.50 -14.83
CA PRO A 111 -8.47 2.48 -16.26
C PRO A 111 -6.99 2.53 -16.60
N ILE A 112 -6.22 3.37 -15.89
CA ILE A 112 -4.79 3.53 -16.15
C ILE A 112 -4.01 2.29 -15.74
N LEU A 113 -4.28 1.77 -14.54
CA LEU A 113 -3.56 0.62 -14.01
C LEU A 113 -4.00 -0.68 -14.69
N LYS A 114 -5.27 -0.76 -15.11
CA LYS A 114 -5.73 -1.88 -15.91
C LYS A 114 -5.00 -1.95 -17.24
N THR A 115 -4.88 -0.83 -17.91
CA THR A 115 -4.15 -0.76 -19.20
C THR A 115 -2.69 -1.19 -19.01
N PHE A 116 -2.06 -0.72 -17.95
CA PHE A 116 -0.69 -1.09 -17.63
C PHE A 116 -0.56 -2.59 -17.36
N TYR A 117 -1.46 -3.14 -16.54
CA TYR A 117 -1.48 -4.55 -16.22
C TYR A 117 -1.68 -5.40 -17.47
N ASP A 118 -2.69 -5.07 -18.26
CA ASP A 118 -3.02 -5.82 -19.49
C ASP A 118 -1.87 -5.82 -20.47
N ARG A 119 -1.15 -4.70 -20.58
CA ARG A 119 0.01 -4.60 -21.45
C ARG A 119 1.13 -5.55 -21.01
N LEU A 120 1.38 -5.64 -19.72
CA LEU A 120 2.41 -6.55 -19.20
C LEU A 120 2.06 -8.01 -19.45
N VAL A 121 0.80 -8.37 -19.21
CA VAL A 121 0.33 -9.74 -19.44
C VAL A 121 0.40 -10.07 -20.94
N ALA A 122 -0.01 -9.15 -21.79
CA ALA A 122 0.06 -9.34 -23.25
C ALA A 122 1.50 -9.51 -23.74
N ALA A 123 2.46 -8.89 -23.06
CA ALA A 123 3.87 -9.02 -23.38
C ALA A 123 4.50 -10.33 -22.87
N GLY A 124 3.71 -11.18 -22.24
CA GLY A 124 4.16 -12.49 -21.78
C GLY A 124 4.59 -12.54 -20.31
N LYS A 125 4.39 -11.46 -19.56
CA LYS A 125 4.74 -11.48 -18.13
C LYS A 125 3.72 -12.31 -17.35
N PRO A 126 4.18 -13.13 -16.37
CA PRO A 126 3.25 -13.83 -15.49
C PRO A 126 2.34 -12.84 -14.77
N LYS A 127 1.10 -13.24 -14.51
CA LYS A 127 0.11 -12.38 -13.84
C LYS A 127 0.61 -11.87 -12.49
N LYS A 128 1.32 -12.73 -11.75
CA LYS A 128 1.88 -12.37 -10.45
C LYS A 128 2.91 -11.24 -10.56
N VAL A 129 3.77 -11.32 -11.57
CA VAL A 129 4.77 -10.29 -11.84
C VAL A 129 4.09 -8.98 -12.25
N ALA A 130 3.08 -9.06 -13.10
CA ALA A 130 2.31 -7.89 -13.53
C ALA A 130 1.61 -7.23 -12.34
N LEU A 131 1.06 -8.02 -11.41
CA LEU A 131 0.41 -7.50 -10.22
C LEU A 131 1.39 -6.78 -9.29
N VAL A 132 2.58 -7.33 -9.10
CA VAL A 132 3.63 -6.67 -8.30
C VAL A 132 4.03 -5.35 -8.95
N ALA A 133 4.11 -5.30 -10.27
CA ALA A 133 4.39 -4.06 -10.97
C ALA A 133 3.29 -3.01 -10.75
N VAL A 134 2.03 -3.42 -10.70
CA VAL A 134 0.91 -2.53 -10.37
C VAL A 134 1.04 -2.02 -8.94
N MET A 135 1.37 -2.88 -7.99
CA MET A 135 1.60 -2.47 -6.59
C MET A 135 2.67 -1.38 -6.50
N ARG A 136 3.76 -1.56 -7.23
CA ARG A 136 4.85 -0.60 -7.23
C ARG A 136 4.42 0.74 -7.82
N LYS A 137 3.70 0.72 -8.93
CA LYS A 137 3.17 1.96 -9.52
C LYS A 137 2.19 2.64 -8.58
N LEU A 138 1.38 1.84 -7.91
CA LEU A 138 0.38 2.36 -7.00
C LEU A 138 1.02 3.10 -5.83
N ILE A 139 2.02 2.51 -5.17
CA ILE A 139 2.67 3.18 -4.05
C ILE A 139 3.42 4.43 -4.49
N VAL A 140 4.03 4.41 -5.66
CA VAL A 140 4.70 5.60 -6.21
C VAL A 140 3.69 6.72 -6.46
N LEU A 141 2.53 6.38 -7.01
CA LEU A 141 1.46 7.35 -7.23
C LEU A 141 0.95 7.94 -5.92
N LEU A 142 0.70 7.09 -4.92
CA LEU A 142 0.22 7.54 -3.62
C LEU A 142 1.22 8.46 -2.93
N ASN A 143 2.50 8.11 -3.00
CA ASN A 143 3.56 8.97 -2.48
C ASN A 143 3.56 10.34 -3.18
N HIS A 144 3.42 10.33 -4.50
CA HIS A 144 3.38 11.56 -5.29
C HIS A 144 2.20 12.44 -4.92
N LEU A 145 1.03 11.84 -4.70
CA LEU A 145 -0.18 12.56 -4.30
C LEU A 145 0.01 13.31 -2.99
N LEU A 146 0.66 12.69 -2.01
CA LEU A 146 0.89 13.34 -0.71
C LEU A 146 2.03 14.33 -0.77
N LYS A 147 3.03 14.07 -1.60
CA LYS A 147 4.19 14.96 -1.75
C LYS A 147 3.83 16.26 -2.45
N ASN A 148 2.90 16.22 -3.39
CA ASN A 148 2.53 17.35 -4.21
C ASN A 148 1.04 17.66 -4.06
N PRO A 149 0.66 18.51 -3.08
CA PRO A 149 -0.75 18.81 -2.84
C PRO A 149 -1.48 19.42 -4.04
N GLN A 150 -0.74 20.01 -4.97
CA GLN A 150 -1.32 20.62 -6.17
C GLN A 150 -1.59 19.59 -7.28
N PHE A 151 -1.03 18.41 -7.16
CA PHE A 151 -1.23 17.36 -8.17
C PHE A 151 -2.67 16.86 -8.13
N LYS A 152 -3.29 16.78 -9.32
CA LYS A 152 -4.66 16.29 -9.46
C LYS A 152 -4.68 15.09 -10.38
N LEU A 153 -5.47 14.11 -10.03
CA LEU A 153 -5.74 12.98 -10.92
C LEU A 153 -6.64 13.44 -12.06
N ALA A 154 -6.27 13.04 -13.25
CA ALA A 154 -7.05 13.36 -14.44
C ALA A 154 -8.35 12.58 -14.49
#